data_9c3be358fae586b9cabf0ab62f2b8d65
#
_entry.id   9c3be358fae586b9cabf0ab62f2b8d65
#
_cell.length_a   1.000
_cell.length_b   1.000
_cell.length_c   1.000
_cell.angle_alpha   90.00
_cell.angle_beta   90.00
_cell.angle_gamma   90.00
#
_symmetry.space_group_name_H-M   'P 1'
#
loop_
_entity.id
_entity.type
_entity.pdbx_description
1 polymer ?
#
loop_
_entity_poly.entity_id
_entity_poly.type
_entity_poly.pdbx_seq_one_letter_code
_entity_poly.pdbx_strand_id
1 'polypeptide(L)'
;MNYDKDSRPNGVDTITGEVLAEAMPWIKNITGKTIVIKYGGSAMVDEQLRAEVMADIVLLKIIGVNPVIVHGGGLAISEAMKRFDMPVKFIDGQRVTTDAAMKVVRSVLAGQVNQELVEAMNEHGRVAVGLSGADGATIIAEQASEQLGRVGRVVRINSQLLEDLVSANYIPVLASVGIGEESGSGFFNVNADVVAGHVAAAIGAHKVFFLTDVDGLYRDFDDK
;
A
#
# COMPACT_ATOMS: atom_id res chain seq x y z
N MET A 1 37.07 3.24 12.73
CA MET A 1 35.90 4.09 12.90
C MET A 1 35.76 4.37 14.39
N ASN A 2 36.16 5.58 14.81
CA ASN A 2 36.01 5.98 16.22
C ASN A 2 34.53 6.35 16.44
N TYR A 3 33.86 5.55 17.24
CA TYR A 3 32.54 5.91 17.78
C TYR A 3 32.76 7.04 18.79
N ASP A 4 32.27 8.22 18.43
CA ASP A 4 32.21 9.36 19.33
C ASP A 4 31.24 9.03 20.48
N LYS A 5 31.79 8.84 21.68
CA LYS A 5 31.03 8.47 22.88
C LYS A 5 30.19 9.61 23.46
N ASP A 6 30.36 10.84 22.94
CA ASP A 6 29.73 12.05 23.49
C ASP A 6 28.45 12.49 22.75
N SER A 7 27.98 11.74 21.72
CA SER A 7 26.73 12.06 21.01
C SER A 7 25.50 11.32 21.54
N ARG A 8 25.49 10.88 22.79
CA ARG A 8 24.25 10.39 23.41
C ARG A 8 23.35 11.59 23.74
N PRO A 9 22.11 11.66 23.19
CA PRO A 9 21.16 12.64 23.68
C PRO A 9 20.98 12.41 25.18
N ASN A 10 21.20 13.44 25.96
CA ASN A 10 20.94 13.45 27.41
C ASN A 10 19.46 13.12 27.62
N GLY A 11 19.15 11.93 28.16
CA GLY A 11 17.78 11.52 28.47
C GLY A 11 17.35 10.17 27.88
N VAL A 12 18.26 9.28 27.47
CA VAL A 12 17.90 7.87 27.21
C VAL A 12 17.74 7.19 28.57
N ASP A 13 16.55 7.37 29.12
CA ASP A 13 16.15 6.82 30.40
C ASP A 13 16.10 5.27 30.39
N THR A 14 16.23 4.68 31.55
CA THR A 14 16.03 3.25 31.86
C THR A 14 14.74 2.68 31.23
N ILE A 15 13.71 3.52 31.07
CA ILE A 15 12.44 3.24 30.39
C ILE A 15 12.61 2.67 28.96
N THR A 16 13.60 3.16 28.19
CA THR A 16 13.81 2.70 26.80
C THR A 16 14.25 1.23 26.77
N GLY A 17 15.09 0.80 27.72
CA GLY A 17 15.54 -0.60 27.82
C GLY A 17 14.40 -1.55 28.22
N GLU A 18 13.54 -1.11 29.14
CA GLU A 18 12.38 -1.89 29.60
C GLU A 18 11.35 -2.06 28.47
N VAL A 19 11.01 -0.98 27.74
CA VAL A 19 10.09 -1.03 26.59
C VAL A 19 10.62 -1.96 25.49
N LEU A 20 11.92 -1.90 25.19
CA LEU A 20 12.52 -2.81 24.20
C LEU A 20 12.50 -4.26 24.67
N ALA A 21 12.76 -4.52 25.95
CA ALA A 21 12.71 -5.86 26.53
C ALA A 21 11.28 -6.43 26.48
N GLU A 22 10.25 -5.61 26.76
CA GLU A 22 8.85 -5.98 26.64
C GLU A 22 8.43 -6.25 25.20
N ALA A 23 8.96 -5.49 24.23
CA ALA A 23 8.70 -5.67 22.80
C ALA A 23 9.37 -6.92 22.19
N MET A 24 10.46 -7.42 22.77
CA MET A 24 11.26 -8.53 22.23
C MET A 24 10.47 -9.80 21.89
N PRO A 25 9.52 -10.30 22.69
CA PRO A 25 8.72 -11.48 22.33
C PRO A 25 7.86 -11.24 21.08
N TRP A 26 7.32 -10.04 20.94
CA TRP A 26 6.51 -9.63 19.77
C TRP A 26 7.37 -9.54 18.52
N ILE A 27 8.54 -8.90 18.61
CA ILE A 27 9.50 -8.79 17.51
C ILE A 27 9.90 -10.19 17.05
N LYS A 28 10.29 -11.10 17.95
CA LYS A 28 10.64 -12.48 17.62
C LYS A 28 9.53 -13.25 16.90
N ASN A 29 8.28 -12.98 17.24
CA ASN A 29 7.12 -13.65 16.65
C ASN A 29 6.85 -13.20 15.20
N ILE A 30 7.20 -11.97 14.84
CA ILE A 30 6.94 -11.40 13.50
C ILE A 30 8.18 -11.36 12.60
N THR A 31 9.40 -11.48 13.16
CA THR A 31 10.65 -11.51 12.37
C THR A 31 10.62 -12.66 11.35
N GLY A 32 11.00 -12.36 10.11
CA GLY A 32 10.97 -13.28 8.97
C GLY A 32 9.57 -13.49 8.37
N LYS A 33 8.51 -12.89 8.94
CA LYS A 33 7.15 -13.01 8.43
C LYS A 33 6.86 -11.96 7.37
N THR A 34 6.07 -12.33 6.37
CA THR A 34 5.54 -11.38 5.40
C THR A 34 4.23 -10.81 5.90
N ILE A 35 4.09 -9.49 5.84
CA ILE A 35 2.90 -8.74 6.27
C ILE A 35 2.47 -7.84 5.12
N VAL A 36 1.19 -7.91 4.75
CA VAL A 36 0.60 -6.97 3.79
C VAL A 36 0.01 -5.79 4.55
N ILE A 37 0.30 -4.58 4.12
CA ILE A 37 -0.24 -3.35 4.68
C ILE A 37 -0.99 -2.61 3.58
N LYS A 38 -2.31 -2.52 3.72
CA LYS A 38 -3.11 -1.64 2.87
C LYS A 38 -3.01 -0.23 3.41
N TYR A 39 -2.50 0.68 2.58
CA TYR A 39 -2.36 2.10 2.89
C TYR A 39 -3.41 2.93 2.13
N GLY A 40 -4.14 3.76 2.86
CA GLY A 40 -5.21 4.60 2.29
C GLY A 40 -5.84 5.50 3.34
N GLY A 41 -6.94 6.15 2.99
CA GLY A 41 -7.67 7.03 3.88
C GLY A 41 -7.00 8.38 4.15
N SER A 42 -7.26 8.97 5.31
CA SER A 42 -6.73 10.26 5.75
C SER A 42 -5.21 10.26 5.89
N ALA A 43 -4.61 9.11 6.22
CA ALA A 43 -3.16 8.96 6.31
C ALA A 43 -2.42 9.29 5.00
N MET A 44 -3.12 9.30 3.86
CA MET A 44 -2.54 9.72 2.58
C MET A 44 -2.52 11.24 2.38
N VAL A 45 -3.32 11.98 3.12
CA VAL A 45 -3.53 13.42 2.96
C VAL A 45 -2.67 14.23 3.93
N ASP A 46 -2.51 13.72 5.14
CA ASP A 46 -1.67 14.33 6.16
C ASP A 46 -0.20 13.95 5.93
N GLU A 47 0.61 14.95 5.61
CA GLU A 47 2.02 14.78 5.27
C GLU A 47 2.86 14.29 6.46
N GLN A 48 2.57 14.79 7.67
CA GLN A 48 3.26 14.35 8.88
C GLN A 48 2.90 12.91 9.22
N LEU A 49 1.62 12.56 9.22
CA LEU A 49 1.16 11.20 9.49
C LEU A 49 1.70 10.22 8.44
N ARG A 50 1.77 10.64 7.16
CA ARG A 50 2.38 9.83 6.10
C ARG A 50 3.84 9.53 6.40
N ALA A 51 4.63 10.54 6.78
CA ALA A 51 6.04 10.37 7.11
C ALA A 51 6.23 9.40 8.30
N GLU A 52 5.44 9.56 9.36
CA GLU A 52 5.46 8.68 10.55
C GLU A 52 5.14 7.23 10.19
N VAL A 53 4.07 7.00 9.40
CA VAL A 53 3.69 5.64 8.96
C VAL A 53 4.77 5.03 8.07
N MET A 54 5.40 5.79 7.18
CA MET A 54 6.47 5.27 6.33
C MET A 54 7.72 4.92 7.15
N ALA A 55 8.05 5.70 8.17
CA ALA A 55 9.12 5.38 9.12
C ALA A 55 8.84 4.06 9.88
N ASP A 56 7.61 3.88 10.35
CA ASP A 56 7.18 2.65 11.05
C ASP A 56 7.27 1.41 10.14
N ILE A 57 6.89 1.54 8.87
CA ILE A 57 7.01 0.45 7.89
C ILE A 57 8.48 0.09 7.65
N VAL A 58 9.36 1.10 7.53
CA VAL A 58 10.80 0.85 7.39
C VAL A 58 11.38 0.25 8.68
N LEU A 59 10.92 0.65 9.86
CA LEU A 59 11.29 0.02 11.13
C LEU A 59 10.91 -1.46 11.15
N LEU A 60 9.71 -1.83 10.68
CA LEU A 60 9.31 -3.24 10.53
C LEU A 60 10.32 -4.00 9.65
N LYS A 61 10.77 -3.39 8.55
CA LYS A 61 11.80 -3.99 7.67
C LYS A 61 13.13 -4.17 8.40
N ILE A 62 13.57 -3.17 9.18
CA ILE A 62 14.83 -3.21 9.93
C ILE A 62 14.83 -4.34 10.97
N ILE A 63 13.71 -4.60 11.64
CA ILE A 63 13.58 -5.70 12.61
C ILE A 63 13.33 -7.07 11.96
N GLY A 64 13.45 -7.16 10.63
CA GLY A 64 13.41 -8.40 9.88
C GLY A 64 12.03 -8.88 9.44
N VAL A 65 11.01 -8.02 9.50
CA VAL A 65 9.70 -8.27 8.86
C VAL A 65 9.82 -8.01 7.35
N ASN A 66 8.98 -8.67 6.57
CA ASN A 66 8.85 -8.44 5.13
C ASN A 66 7.53 -7.71 4.81
N PRO A 67 7.49 -6.36 4.88
CA PRO A 67 6.29 -5.62 4.53
C PRO A 67 6.09 -5.59 3.01
N VAL A 68 4.84 -5.74 2.59
CA VAL A 68 4.35 -5.51 1.22
C VAL A 68 3.22 -4.49 1.31
N ILE A 69 3.37 -3.37 0.63
CA ILE A 69 2.42 -2.27 0.69
C ILE A 69 1.48 -2.35 -0.51
N VAL A 70 0.18 -2.23 -0.25
CA VAL A 70 -0.84 -2.05 -1.28
C VAL A 70 -1.53 -0.72 -1.03
N HIS A 71 -1.59 0.14 -2.02
CA HIS A 71 -2.21 1.45 -1.86
C HIS A 71 -3.26 1.77 -2.92
N GLY A 72 -4.20 2.62 -2.53
CA GLY A 72 -5.12 3.32 -3.40
C GLY A 72 -4.71 4.78 -3.59
N GLY A 73 -5.68 5.67 -3.79
CA GLY A 73 -5.46 7.11 -3.98
C GLY A 73 -6.74 7.83 -4.39
N GLY A 74 -7.89 7.46 -3.79
CA GLY A 74 -9.21 7.96 -4.19
C GLY A 74 -9.33 9.47 -4.21
N LEU A 75 -8.75 10.17 -3.21
CA LEU A 75 -8.76 11.63 -3.12
C LEU A 75 -7.88 12.24 -4.21
N ALA A 76 -6.64 11.78 -4.36
CA ALA A 76 -5.72 12.28 -5.38
C ALA A 76 -6.30 12.08 -6.80
N ILE A 77 -6.95 10.94 -7.07
CA ILE A 77 -7.66 10.71 -8.34
C ILE A 77 -8.78 11.73 -8.52
N SER A 78 -9.59 11.99 -7.48
CA SER A 78 -10.70 12.94 -7.57
C SER A 78 -10.20 14.35 -7.86
N GLU A 79 -9.11 14.77 -7.23
CA GLU A 79 -8.49 16.07 -7.47
C GLU A 79 -7.92 16.18 -8.88
N ALA A 80 -7.22 15.15 -9.34
CA ALA A 80 -6.69 15.12 -10.69
C ALA A 80 -7.81 15.14 -11.75
N MET A 81 -8.88 14.37 -11.57
CA MET A 81 -10.03 14.39 -12.47
C MET A 81 -10.70 15.78 -12.52
N LYS A 82 -10.81 16.47 -11.38
CA LYS A 82 -11.33 17.85 -11.33
C LYS A 82 -10.45 18.83 -12.11
N ARG A 83 -9.11 18.70 -12.02
CA ARG A 83 -8.16 19.55 -12.78
C ARG A 83 -8.29 19.36 -14.30
N PHE A 84 -8.76 18.19 -14.74
CA PHE A 84 -9.02 17.89 -16.15
C PHE A 84 -10.49 18.06 -16.55
N ASP A 85 -11.31 18.72 -15.72
CA ASP A 85 -12.76 18.93 -15.94
C ASP A 85 -13.52 17.61 -16.20
N MET A 86 -13.06 16.51 -15.60
CA MET A 86 -13.68 15.20 -15.72
C MET A 86 -14.73 14.98 -14.62
N PRO A 87 -15.92 14.40 -14.95
CA PRO A 87 -16.93 14.11 -13.96
C PRO A 87 -16.46 13.03 -12.98
N VAL A 88 -16.68 13.26 -11.68
CA VAL A 88 -16.42 12.27 -10.62
C VAL A 88 -17.77 11.70 -10.19
N LYS A 89 -18.00 10.42 -10.48
CA LYS A 89 -19.22 9.70 -10.14
C LYS A 89 -18.87 8.40 -9.41
N PHE A 90 -19.71 8.05 -8.42
CA PHE A 90 -19.62 6.79 -7.67
C PHE A 90 -20.92 6.02 -7.77
N ILE A 91 -20.84 4.70 -7.80
CA ILE A 91 -21.94 3.76 -7.69
C ILE A 91 -21.50 2.72 -6.63
N ASP A 92 -22.29 2.57 -5.58
CA ASP A 92 -22.01 1.65 -4.47
C ASP A 92 -20.56 1.76 -3.92
N GLY A 93 -20.12 3.01 -3.73
CA GLY A 93 -18.77 3.31 -3.23
C GLY A 93 -17.63 3.11 -4.24
N GLN A 94 -17.93 2.62 -5.45
CA GLN A 94 -16.95 2.42 -6.51
C GLN A 94 -16.96 3.57 -7.52
N ARG A 95 -15.78 4.06 -7.90
CA ARG A 95 -15.63 5.15 -8.88
C ARG A 95 -15.94 4.66 -10.28
N VAL A 96 -16.96 5.19 -10.92
CA VAL A 96 -17.19 4.98 -12.36
C VAL A 96 -15.96 5.47 -13.12
N THR A 97 -15.31 4.56 -13.84
CA THR A 97 -14.03 4.82 -14.48
C THR A 97 -14.14 4.58 -15.99
N THR A 98 -14.27 5.66 -16.77
CA THR A 98 -14.24 5.59 -18.22
C THR A 98 -12.83 5.31 -18.74
N ASP A 99 -12.67 5.00 -20.04
CA ASP A 99 -11.34 4.84 -20.67
C ASP A 99 -10.46 6.10 -20.49
N ALA A 100 -11.05 7.29 -20.60
CA ALA A 100 -10.35 8.56 -20.38
C ALA A 100 -9.96 8.71 -18.91
N ALA A 101 -10.87 8.41 -17.98
CA ALA A 101 -10.60 8.46 -16.55
C ALA A 101 -9.54 7.43 -16.13
N MET A 102 -9.48 6.24 -16.77
CA MET A 102 -8.47 5.23 -16.46
C MET A 102 -7.05 5.71 -16.75
N LYS A 103 -6.85 6.57 -17.74
CA LYS A 103 -5.53 7.18 -17.99
C LYS A 103 -5.11 8.06 -16.82
N VAL A 104 -6.03 8.87 -16.28
CA VAL A 104 -5.77 9.71 -15.10
C VAL A 104 -5.53 8.83 -13.86
N VAL A 105 -6.40 7.85 -13.61
CA VAL A 105 -6.26 6.89 -12.50
C VAL A 105 -4.87 6.26 -12.49
N ARG A 106 -4.42 5.73 -13.63
CA ARG A 106 -3.11 5.10 -13.75
C ARG A 106 -1.97 6.08 -13.50
N SER A 107 -2.03 7.29 -14.07
CA SER A 107 -1.00 8.31 -13.87
C SER A 107 -0.90 8.76 -12.40
N VAL A 108 -2.04 8.90 -11.74
CA VAL A 108 -2.09 9.29 -10.33
C VAL A 108 -1.60 8.15 -9.44
N LEU A 109 -2.13 6.94 -9.61
CA LEU A 109 -1.80 5.83 -8.72
C LEU A 109 -0.36 5.35 -8.90
N ALA A 110 0.07 5.06 -10.14
CA ALA A 110 1.39 4.51 -10.41
C ALA A 110 2.50 5.59 -10.52
N GLY A 111 2.15 6.80 -10.92
CA GLY A 111 3.10 7.90 -11.09
C GLY A 111 3.21 8.79 -9.85
N GLN A 112 2.11 9.39 -9.41
CA GLN A 112 2.16 10.36 -8.31
C GLN A 112 2.20 9.67 -6.95
N VAL A 113 1.10 9.03 -6.54
CA VAL A 113 0.94 8.47 -5.18
C VAL A 113 2.01 7.41 -4.88
N ASN A 114 2.25 6.50 -5.83
CA ASN A 114 3.24 5.45 -5.65
C ASN A 114 4.64 6.03 -5.41
N GLN A 115 5.05 7.02 -6.23
CA GLN A 115 6.37 7.63 -6.12
C GLN A 115 6.53 8.45 -4.84
N GLU A 116 5.50 9.17 -4.38
CA GLU A 116 5.51 9.88 -3.10
C GLU A 116 5.73 8.92 -1.91
N LEU A 117 5.10 7.74 -1.94
CA LEU A 117 5.28 6.72 -0.89
C LEU A 117 6.68 6.10 -0.93
N VAL A 118 7.18 5.81 -2.13
CA VAL A 118 8.54 5.26 -2.33
C VAL A 118 9.59 6.26 -1.87
N GLU A 119 9.44 7.54 -2.21
CA GLU A 119 10.32 8.61 -1.77
C GLU A 119 10.37 8.70 -0.25
N ALA A 120 9.20 8.81 0.40
CA ALA A 120 9.11 8.91 1.85
C ALA A 120 9.73 7.70 2.60
N MET A 121 9.56 6.48 2.10
CA MET A 121 10.24 5.31 2.68
C MET A 121 11.75 5.35 2.46
N ASN A 122 12.19 5.78 1.26
CA ASN A 122 13.60 5.80 0.90
C ASN A 122 14.41 6.91 1.60
N GLU A 123 13.76 7.87 2.26
CA GLU A 123 14.41 8.80 3.20
C GLU A 123 15.00 8.06 4.42
N HIS A 124 14.38 6.95 4.84
CA HIS A 124 14.83 6.12 5.95
C HIS A 124 15.75 4.95 5.55
N GLY A 125 16.02 4.79 4.25
CA GLY A 125 16.86 3.72 3.68
C GLY A 125 16.40 3.37 2.28
N ARG A 126 17.29 3.01 1.37
CA ARG A 126 16.97 2.69 -0.03
C ARG A 126 16.37 1.28 -0.14
N VAL A 127 15.18 1.10 0.39
CA VAL A 127 14.54 -0.21 0.57
C VAL A 127 13.22 -0.37 -0.19
N ALA A 128 12.56 0.71 -0.63
CA ALA A 128 11.26 0.66 -1.27
C ALA A 128 11.37 0.64 -2.80
N VAL A 129 10.53 -0.20 -3.44
CA VAL A 129 10.38 -0.29 -4.90
C VAL A 129 8.91 -0.15 -5.26
N GLY A 130 8.59 0.88 -6.06
CA GLY A 130 7.26 1.15 -6.56
C GLY A 130 6.92 0.32 -7.79
N LEU A 131 5.70 -0.21 -7.84
CA LEU A 131 5.15 -0.93 -8.98
C LEU A 131 3.63 -0.78 -9.05
N SER A 132 3.08 -1.03 -10.20
CA SER A 132 1.65 -1.21 -10.41
C SER A 132 1.33 -2.69 -10.64
N GLY A 133 0.08 -3.06 -10.56
CA GLY A 133 -0.33 -4.44 -10.88
C GLY A 133 -0.08 -4.84 -12.33
N ALA A 134 0.23 -3.89 -13.22
CA ALA A 134 0.64 -4.17 -14.60
C ALA A 134 2.08 -4.70 -14.69
N ASP A 135 2.95 -4.31 -13.75
CA ASP A 135 4.34 -4.76 -13.74
C ASP A 135 4.40 -6.25 -13.40
N GLY A 136 5.05 -7.02 -14.25
CA GLY A 136 5.07 -8.48 -14.14
C GLY A 136 3.69 -9.15 -14.22
N ALA A 137 2.65 -8.43 -14.69
CA ALA A 137 1.26 -8.89 -14.66
C ALA A 137 0.82 -9.33 -13.25
N THR A 138 1.24 -8.56 -12.23
CA THR A 138 1.03 -8.88 -10.82
C THR A 138 -0.46 -8.92 -10.45
N ILE A 139 -1.29 -8.00 -10.99
CA ILE A 139 -2.74 -8.01 -10.77
C ILE A 139 -3.44 -8.28 -12.10
N ILE A 140 -3.97 -9.47 -12.26
CA ILE A 140 -4.87 -9.79 -13.37
C ILE A 140 -6.31 -9.48 -12.95
N ALA A 141 -6.97 -8.67 -13.75
CA ALA A 141 -8.33 -8.21 -13.48
C ALA A 141 -9.21 -8.30 -14.73
N GLU A 142 -10.50 -8.40 -14.50
CA GLU A 142 -11.53 -8.32 -15.53
C GLU A 142 -12.54 -7.22 -15.18
N GLN A 143 -13.31 -6.77 -16.14
CA GLN A 143 -14.33 -5.75 -15.91
C GLN A 143 -15.36 -6.21 -14.87
N ALA A 144 -15.58 -5.40 -13.83
CA ALA A 144 -16.51 -5.71 -12.76
C ALA A 144 -17.97 -5.60 -13.22
N SER A 145 -18.31 -4.53 -13.99
CA SER A 145 -19.61 -4.35 -14.64
C SER A 145 -19.51 -3.30 -15.74
N GLU A 146 -20.45 -3.35 -16.70
CA GLU A 146 -20.54 -2.33 -17.77
C GLU A 146 -20.80 -0.92 -17.22
N GLN A 147 -21.61 -0.79 -16.17
CA GLN A 147 -21.98 0.50 -15.57
C GLN A 147 -20.79 1.20 -14.90
N LEU A 148 -19.82 0.44 -14.43
CA LEU A 148 -18.62 0.94 -13.76
C LEU A 148 -17.47 1.23 -14.74
N GLY A 149 -17.57 0.78 -15.99
CA GLY A 149 -16.56 0.95 -17.03
C GLY A 149 -15.28 0.18 -16.70
N ARG A 150 -14.16 0.86 -16.55
CA ARG A 150 -12.84 0.28 -16.27
C ARG A 150 -12.59 -0.04 -14.78
N VAL A 151 -13.61 -0.26 -14.00
CA VAL A 151 -13.45 -0.86 -12.66
C VAL A 151 -13.23 -2.35 -12.82
N GLY A 152 -12.20 -2.86 -12.15
CA GLY A 152 -11.78 -4.25 -12.23
C GLY A 152 -12.15 -5.08 -11.00
N ARG A 153 -12.47 -6.36 -11.23
CA ARG A 153 -12.49 -7.42 -10.24
C ARG A 153 -11.21 -8.24 -10.39
N VAL A 154 -10.53 -8.52 -9.28
CA VAL A 154 -9.31 -9.35 -9.30
C VAL A 154 -9.69 -10.78 -9.74
N VAL A 155 -9.01 -11.27 -10.76
CA VAL A 155 -9.08 -12.66 -11.23
C VAL A 155 -7.97 -13.48 -10.57
N ARG A 156 -6.75 -12.93 -10.57
CA ARG A 156 -5.56 -13.63 -10.09
C ARG A 156 -4.48 -12.63 -9.69
N ILE A 157 -3.69 -12.99 -8.68
CA ILE A 157 -2.42 -12.33 -8.35
C ILE A 157 -1.28 -13.24 -8.82
N ASN A 158 -0.37 -12.69 -9.61
CA ASN A 158 0.90 -13.31 -9.91
C ASN A 158 1.92 -12.80 -8.89
N SER A 159 2.21 -13.60 -7.87
CA SER A 159 3.00 -13.18 -6.71
C SER A 159 4.52 -13.15 -6.96
N GLN A 160 5.00 -13.78 -8.02
CA GLN A 160 6.43 -14.00 -8.25
C GLN A 160 7.27 -12.73 -8.14
N LEU A 161 6.86 -11.63 -8.79
CA LEU A 161 7.59 -10.36 -8.71
C LEU A 161 7.65 -9.80 -7.28
N LEU A 162 6.57 -9.93 -6.51
CA LEU A 162 6.54 -9.47 -5.11
C LEU A 162 7.47 -10.33 -4.24
N GLU A 163 7.46 -11.64 -4.43
CA GLU A 163 8.32 -12.59 -3.72
C GLU A 163 9.80 -12.36 -4.04
N ASP A 164 10.13 -12.10 -5.31
CA ASP A 164 11.49 -11.79 -5.76
C ASP A 164 12.00 -10.49 -5.11
N LEU A 165 11.17 -9.43 -5.08
CA LEU A 165 11.53 -8.17 -4.44
C LEU A 165 11.72 -8.33 -2.93
N VAL A 166 10.83 -9.06 -2.25
CA VAL A 166 10.95 -9.37 -0.83
C VAL A 166 12.24 -10.16 -0.56
N SER A 167 12.55 -11.16 -1.38
CA SER A 167 13.74 -11.98 -1.27
C SER A 167 15.02 -11.18 -1.53
N ALA A 168 14.96 -10.18 -2.40
CA ALA A 168 16.02 -9.21 -2.63
C ALA A 168 16.10 -8.11 -1.57
N ASN A 169 15.36 -8.27 -0.47
CA ASN A 169 15.31 -7.35 0.68
C ASN A 169 14.67 -5.98 0.42
N TYR A 170 13.82 -5.86 -0.60
CA TYR A 170 13.03 -4.66 -0.86
C TYR A 170 11.65 -4.71 -0.19
N ILE A 171 11.04 -3.53 -0.06
CA ILE A 171 9.62 -3.33 0.29
C ILE A 171 8.87 -3.04 -1.01
N PRO A 172 8.07 -3.98 -1.55
CA PRO A 172 7.23 -3.71 -2.71
C PRO A 172 6.10 -2.74 -2.33
N VAL A 173 5.91 -1.68 -3.13
CA VAL A 173 4.84 -0.69 -2.98
C VAL A 173 3.93 -0.79 -4.21
N LEU A 174 2.82 -1.51 -4.08
CA LEU A 174 1.94 -1.89 -5.17
C LEU A 174 0.74 -0.95 -5.31
N ALA A 175 0.66 -0.25 -6.43
CA ALA A 175 -0.54 0.50 -6.81
C ALA A 175 -1.65 -0.42 -7.31
N SER A 176 -2.90 -0.16 -6.90
CA SER A 176 -4.07 -0.99 -7.21
C SER A 176 -4.61 -0.80 -8.65
N VAL A 177 -3.71 -0.91 -9.62
CA VAL A 177 -4.01 -0.89 -11.05
C VAL A 177 -3.80 -2.29 -11.61
N GLY A 178 -4.86 -2.93 -12.09
CA GLY A 178 -4.79 -4.25 -12.72
C GLY A 178 -4.71 -4.17 -14.24
N ILE A 179 -4.36 -5.30 -14.86
CA ILE A 179 -4.45 -5.50 -16.33
C ILE A 179 -5.35 -6.68 -16.66
N GLY A 180 -5.93 -6.67 -17.85
CA GLY A 180 -6.65 -7.84 -18.35
C GLY A 180 -5.71 -8.97 -18.76
N GLU A 181 -6.22 -10.19 -18.71
CA GLU A 181 -5.42 -11.38 -19.03
C GLU A 181 -5.07 -11.46 -20.53
N GLU A 182 -6.01 -11.06 -21.39
CA GLU A 182 -5.80 -11.07 -22.83
C GLU A 182 -5.06 -9.82 -23.31
N SER A 183 -4.23 -9.99 -24.33
CA SER A 183 -3.54 -8.86 -24.97
C SER A 183 -4.55 -7.83 -25.49
N GLY A 184 -4.36 -6.57 -25.10
CA GLY A 184 -5.25 -5.48 -25.52
C GLY A 184 -6.46 -5.24 -24.60
N SER A 185 -6.70 -6.05 -23.58
CA SER A 185 -7.79 -5.84 -22.59
C SER A 185 -7.65 -4.53 -21.81
N GLY A 186 -6.42 -3.99 -21.72
CA GLY A 186 -6.13 -2.71 -21.10
C GLY A 186 -6.07 -2.77 -19.58
N PHE A 187 -6.20 -1.59 -18.95
CA PHE A 187 -6.03 -1.41 -17.50
C PHE A 187 -7.37 -1.30 -16.78
N PHE A 188 -7.35 -1.67 -15.52
CA PHE A 188 -8.50 -1.60 -14.63
C PHE A 188 -8.13 -0.90 -13.31
N ASN A 189 -9.07 -0.06 -12.85
CA ASN A 189 -9.03 0.53 -11.52
C ASN A 189 -9.60 -0.49 -10.52
N VAL A 190 -8.77 -0.99 -9.62
CA VAL A 190 -9.17 -2.05 -8.67
C VAL A 190 -9.21 -1.48 -7.26
N ASN A 191 -10.16 -1.93 -6.45
CA ASN A 191 -10.24 -1.55 -5.05
C ASN A 191 -9.01 -2.07 -4.28
N ALA A 192 -8.29 -1.16 -3.59
CA ALA A 192 -7.04 -1.48 -2.91
C ALA A 192 -7.23 -2.45 -1.72
N ASP A 193 -8.38 -2.42 -1.03
CA ASP A 193 -8.67 -3.35 0.07
C ASP A 193 -8.80 -4.77 -0.47
N VAL A 194 -9.51 -4.91 -1.60
CA VAL A 194 -9.65 -6.20 -2.30
C VAL A 194 -8.29 -6.70 -2.79
N VAL A 195 -7.49 -5.82 -3.40
CA VAL A 195 -6.13 -6.19 -3.84
C VAL A 195 -5.28 -6.66 -2.67
N ALA A 196 -5.30 -5.95 -1.54
CA ALA A 196 -4.51 -6.32 -0.36
C ALA A 196 -4.86 -7.71 0.16
N GLY A 197 -6.15 -8.04 0.23
CA GLY A 197 -6.61 -9.38 0.61
C GLY A 197 -6.13 -10.48 -0.36
N HIS A 198 -6.26 -10.24 -1.68
CA HIS A 198 -5.80 -11.18 -2.70
C HIS A 198 -4.27 -11.35 -2.72
N VAL A 199 -3.52 -10.24 -2.58
CA VAL A 199 -2.06 -10.28 -2.47
C VAL A 199 -1.64 -11.09 -1.24
N ALA A 200 -2.25 -10.82 -0.09
CA ALA A 200 -1.93 -11.53 1.14
C ALA A 200 -2.16 -13.05 1.03
N ALA A 201 -3.26 -13.45 0.40
CA ALA A 201 -3.55 -14.85 0.14
C ALA A 201 -2.52 -15.48 -0.82
N ALA A 202 -2.16 -14.77 -1.89
CA ALA A 202 -1.24 -15.27 -2.92
C ALA A 202 0.19 -15.48 -2.41
N ILE A 203 0.69 -14.56 -1.56
CA ILE A 203 2.06 -14.65 -0.99
C ILE A 203 2.10 -15.40 0.35
N GLY A 204 1.00 -15.93 0.84
CA GLY A 204 0.92 -16.59 2.15
C GLY A 204 1.27 -15.67 3.31
N ALA A 205 0.80 -14.42 3.29
CA ALA A 205 1.12 -13.43 4.31
C ALA A 205 0.65 -13.87 5.70
N HIS A 206 1.48 -13.59 6.70
CA HIS A 206 1.15 -13.88 8.10
C HIS A 206 -0.02 -13.03 8.61
N LYS A 207 -0.09 -11.76 8.19
CA LYS A 207 -1.16 -10.80 8.55
C LYS A 207 -1.41 -9.81 7.43
N VAL A 208 -2.62 -9.22 7.46
CA VAL A 208 -2.98 -8.03 6.69
C VAL A 208 -3.37 -6.94 7.66
N PHE A 209 -2.79 -5.75 7.48
CA PHE A 209 -3.22 -4.54 8.18
C PHE A 209 -3.93 -3.61 7.20
N PHE A 210 -5.11 -3.14 7.57
CA PHE A 210 -5.84 -2.12 6.86
C PHE A 210 -5.72 -0.81 7.64
N LEU A 211 -4.94 0.12 7.13
CA LEU A 211 -4.92 1.47 7.66
C LEU A 211 -6.13 2.23 7.10
N THR A 212 -7.02 2.64 7.97
CA THR A 212 -8.34 3.17 7.63
C THR A 212 -8.76 4.26 8.60
N ASP A 213 -9.77 5.05 8.22
CA ASP A 213 -10.32 6.16 9.00
C ASP A 213 -11.44 5.70 9.97
N VAL A 214 -11.72 4.39 10.03
CA VAL A 214 -12.74 3.83 10.90
C VAL A 214 -12.12 3.01 12.03
N ASP A 215 -12.75 3.02 13.20
CA ASP A 215 -12.23 2.41 14.41
C ASP A 215 -12.22 0.86 14.37
N GLY A 216 -12.93 0.26 13.40
CA GLY A 216 -12.96 -1.19 13.26
C GLY A 216 -14.09 -1.70 12.36
N LEU A 217 -14.39 -2.99 12.48
CA LEU A 217 -15.51 -3.63 11.82
C LEU A 217 -16.77 -3.49 12.67
N TYR A 218 -17.80 -2.89 12.12
CA TYR A 218 -19.11 -2.76 12.75
C TYR A 218 -20.04 -3.87 12.25
N ARG A 219 -20.91 -4.38 13.11
CA ARG A 219 -22.02 -5.28 12.70
C ARG A 219 -23.10 -4.53 11.96
N ASP A 220 -23.35 -3.31 12.43
CA ASP A 220 -24.22 -2.31 11.81
C ASP A 220 -23.49 -0.99 11.88
N PHE A 221 -23.33 -0.31 10.73
CA PHE A 221 -22.59 0.94 10.65
C PHE A 221 -23.32 2.10 11.33
N ASP A 222 -24.65 2.01 11.41
CA ASP A 222 -25.51 3.01 12.04
C ASP A 222 -25.63 2.84 13.57
N ASP A 223 -25.17 1.71 14.11
CA ASP A 223 -25.12 1.40 15.54
C ASP A 223 -23.67 1.56 16.06
N LYS A 224 -23.28 2.84 16.25
CA LYS A 224 -21.95 3.25 16.76
C LYS A 224 -21.96 3.44 18.26
#